data_829106f9381afd06cd2e13c9d7dd9fc1
#
_entry.id   829106f9381afd06cd2e13c9d7dd9fc1
#
_cell.length_a   1.000
_cell.length_b   1.000
_cell.length_c   1.000
_cell.angle_alpha   90.00
_cell.angle_beta   90.00
_cell.angle_gamma   90.00
#
_symmetry.space_group_name_H-M   'P 1'
#
loop_
_entity.id
_entity.type
_entity.pdbx_description
1 polymer ?
#
loop_
_entity_poly.entity_id
_entity_poly.type
_entity_poly.pdbx_seq_one_letter_code
_entity_poly.pdbx_strand_id
1 'polypeptide(L)'
;MGSSGEEVEEEQLIQMVRDFIELGGGSTKPTSPSSSQSPKFHHKSTFSTLQDILTRVTDAETEILEKILIYLKDMEVVEQTHNLKKLIVKRLRRDGFEASICRTSWVATFGRPSGDYEYIDVMMKDNNGGTGTIERVRLIVDMDFRSQFELARPTSTYSELSTSLPSIFVGSEEKLMKIIPLLCSAAEQSLRESRLHIPPWRKASYMQSKWLSENCQKISLFPE
;
A
#
# COMPACT_ATOMS: atom_id res chain seq x y z
N MET A 1 24.65 26.19 -11.76
CA MET A 1 23.79 25.67 -12.85
C MET A 1 23.06 24.49 -12.29
N GLY A 2 21.86 24.67 -11.79
CA GLY A 2 21.06 23.62 -11.17
C GLY A 2 19.76 24.23 -10.64
N SER A 3 18.86 24.67 -11.53
CA SER A 3 17.56 25.23 -11.10
C SER A 3 16.40 24.91 -12.04
N SER A 4 16.62 24.14 -13.11
CA SER A 4 15.54 23.93 -14.08
C SER A 4 14.64 22.71 -13.78
N GLY A 5 15.01 21.83 -12.87
CA GLY A 5 14.20 20.65 -12.51
C GLY A 5 13.11 20.96 -11.49
N GLU A 6 13.45 21.75 -10.49
CA GLU A 6 12.52 22.13 -9.42
C GLU A 6 11.42 23.08 -9.90
N GLU A 7 11.75 24.02 -10.78
CA GLU A 7 10.75 24.93 -11.39
C GLU A 7 9.73 24.20 -12.27
N VAL A 8 10.14 23.15 -12.98
CA VAL A 8 9.22 22.36 -13.82
C VAL A 8 8.28 21.51 -12.97
N GLU A 9 8.73 21.00 -11.83
CA GLU A 9 7.88 20.24 -10.91
C GLU A 9 6.85 21.16 -10.20
N GLU A 10 7.26 22.35 -9.84
CA GLU A 10 6.37 23.34 -9.20
C GLU A 10 5.30 23.86 -10.17
N GLU A 11 5.65 24.13 -11.44
CA GLU A 11 4.68 24.51 -12.47
C GLU A 11 3.70 23.38 -12.78
N GLN A 12 4.14 22.12 -12.79
CA GLN A 12 3.24 20.98 -12.98
C GLN A 12 2.28 20.79 -11.80
N LEU A 13 2.73 21.04 -10.58
CA LEU A 13 1.89 21.00 -9.40
C LEU A 13 0.83 22.11 -9.42
N ILE A 14 1.23 23.32 -9.80
CA ILE A 14 0.35 24.48 -9.93
C ILE A 14 -0.70 24.24 -11.03
N GLN A 15 -0.31 23.65 -12.15
CA GLN A 15 -1.22 23.32 -13.24
C GLN A 15 -2.24 22.24 -12.79
N MET A 16 -1.79 21.23 -12.07
CA MET A 16 -2.66 20.19 -11.52
C MET A 16 -3.69 20.75 -10.52
N VAL A 17 -3.28 21.76 -9.71
CA VAL A 17 -4.18 22.45 -8.79
C VAL A 17 -5.17 23.35 -9.53
N ARG A 18 -4.76 24.02 -10.61
CA ARG A 18 -5.64 24.81 -11.47
C ARG A 18 -6.70 23.93 -12.16
N ASP A 19 -6.27 22.85 -12.77
CA ASP A 19 -7.19 21.90 -13.44
C ASP A 19 -8.19 21.32 -12.43
N PHE A 20 -7.75 21.12 -11.18
CA PHE A 20 -8.62 20.72 -10.07
C PHE A 20 -9.69 21.75 -9.73
N ILE A 21 -9.35 23.05 -9.75
CA ILE A 21 -10.28 24.15 -9.43
C ILE A 21 -11.26 24.40 -10.61
N GLU A 22 -10.79 24.34 -11.85
CA GLU A 22 -11.61 24.61 -13.04
C GLU A 22 -12.62 23.50 -13.34
N LEU A 23 -12.31 22.23 -13.07
CA LEU A 23 -13.23 21.11 -13.22
C LEU A 23 -14.33 21.05 -12.14
N GLY A 24 -14.18 21.78 -11.03
CA GLY A 24 -15.17 21.87 -9.95
C GLY A 24 -16.34 22.83 -10.22
N GLY A 25 -16.34 23.61 -11.32
CA GLY A 25 -17.29 24.68 -11.59
C GLY A 25 -18.41 24.39 -12.60
N GLY A 26 -18.47 23.21 -13.16
CA GLY A 26 -19.45 22.86 -14.23
C GLY A 26 -20.74 22.24 -13.72
N SER A 27 -21.78 23.06 -13.55
CA SER A 27 -23.17 22.64 -13.29
C SER A 27 -23.77 21.99 -14.50
N THR A 28 -24.02 20.68 -14.48
CA THR A 28 -24.90 19.97 -15.44
C THR A 28 -26.06 19.30 -14.72
N LYS A 29 -27.27 19.56 -15.24
CA LYS A 29 -28.55 19.06 -14.76
C LYS A 29 -28.64 17.53 -14.76
N PRO A 30 -29.36 16.93 -13.80
CA PRO A 30 -29.50 15.48 -13.72
C PRO A 30 -30.51 14.96 -14.75
N THR A 31 -30.06 14.08 -15.62
CA THR A 31 -30.90 13.12 -16.35
C THR A 31 -30.96 11.83 -15.52
N SER A 32 -32.18 11.39 -15.23
CA SER A 32 -32.44 10.18 -14.45
C SER A 32 -32.03 8.92 -15.21
N PRO A 33 -31.34 7.98 -14.61
CA PRO A 33 -31.33 6.61 -15.06
C PRO A 33 -32.02 5.71 -14.01
N SER A 34 -33.04 5.03 -14.50
CA SER A 34 -33.66 3.88 -13.86
C SER A 34 -32.68 2.69 -13.84
N SER A 35 -32.39 2.18 -12.72
CA SER A 35 -32.16 0.81 -12.27
C SER A 35 -31.28 0.81 -11.02
N SER A 36 -31.96 0.80 -9.89
CA SER A 36 -31.37 0.72 -8.57
C SER A 36 -30.90 -0.71 -8.28
N GLN A 37 -29.64 -1.01 -8.47
CA GLN A 37 -28.99 -2.07 -7.71
C GLN A 37 -28.42 -1.42 -6.44
N SER A 38 -28.91 -1.89 -5.27
CA SER A 38 -28.61 -1.31 -3.97
C SER A 38 -27.12 -1.29 -3.65
N PRO A 39 -26.53 -0.13 -3.25
CA PRO A 39 -25.12 -0.03 -2.86
C PRO A 39 -24.71 -1.01 -1.74
N LYS A 40 -25.66 -1.43 -0.92
CA LYS A 40 -25.45 -2.36 0.21
C LYS A 40 -25.03 -3.78 -0.19
N PHE A 41 -25.48 -4.30 -1.34
CA PHE A 41 -25.11 -5.65 -1.80
C PHE A 41 -23.64 -5.71 -2.30
N HIS A 42 -23.19 -4.68 -2.96
CA HIS A 42 -21.82 -4.62 -3.48
C HIS A 42 -20.80 -4.50 -2.35
N HIS A 43 -21.12 -3.75 -1.30
CA HIS A 43 -20.26 -3.57 -0.13
C HIS A 43 -20.05 -4.86 0.66
N LYS A 44 -21.12 -5.61 0.93
CA LYS A 44 -21.02 -6.88 1.66
C LYS A 44 -20.14 -7.90 0.91
N SER A 45 -20.21 -7.90 -0.42
CA SER A 45 -19.34 -8.71 -1.27
C SER A 45 -17.88 -8.28 -1.18
N THR A 46 -17.60 -6.96 -1.26
CA THR A 46 -16.23 -6.42 -1.18
C THR A 46 -15.57 -6.71 0.16
N PHE A 47 -16.29 -6.49 1.26
CA PHE A 47 -15.80 -6.78 2.61
C PHE A 47 -15.51 -8.26 2.80
N SER A 48 -16.44 -9.14 2.39
CA SER A 48 -16.23 -10.59 2.46
C SER A 48 -15.03 -11.04 1.63
N THR A 49 -14.89 -10.51 0.42
CA THR A 49 -13.74 -10.82 -0.45
C THR A 49 -12.41 -10.38 0.20
N LEU A 50 -12.37 -9.18 0.80
CA LEU A 50 -11.17 -8.71 1.50
C LEU A 50 -10.85 -9.62 2.69
N GLN A 51 -11.84 -9.98 3.49
CA GLN A 51 -11.66 -10.88 4.63
C GLN A 51 -11.15 -12.26 4.17
N ASP A 52 -11.70 -12.82 3.10
CA ASP A 52 -11.25 -14.09 2.53
C ASP A 52 -9.78 -14.03 2.09
N ILE A 53 -9.33 -12.89 1.54
CA ILE A 53 -7.92 -12.71 1.16
C ILE A 53 -7.04 -12.59 2.41
N LEU A 54 -7.46 -11.82 3.40
CA LEU A 54 -6.68 -11.56 4.61
C LEU A 54 -6.57 -12.79 5.53
N THR A 55 -7.61 -13.62 5.60
CA THR A 55 -7.64 -14.83 6.44
C THR A 55 -6.85 -16.00 5.86
N ARG A 56 -6.58 -15.99 4.57
CA ARG A 56 -5.69 -17.00 3.94
C ARG A 56 -4.24 -16.65 4.25
N VAL A 57 -3.77 -17.10 5.40
CA VAL A 57 -2.40 -16.86 5.89
C VAL A 57 -1.60 -18.13 5.72
N THR A 58 -0.37 -18.01 5.24
CA THR A 58 0.60 -19.13 5.17
C THR A 58 1.40 -19.22 6.46
N ASP A 59 2.01 -20.39 6.72
CA ASP A 59 2.89 -20.59 7.87
C ASP A 59 4.06 -19.60 7.85
N ALA A 60 4.61 -19.32 6.66
CA ALA A 60 5.68 -18.35 6.46
C ALA A 60 5.26 -16.91 6.82
N GLU A 61 4.05 -16.49 6.42
CA GLU A 61 3.49 -15.18 6.79
C GLU A 61 3.29 -15.07 8.31
N THR A 62 2.78 -16.14 8.92
CA THR A 62 2.56 -16.22 10.38
C THR A 62 3.88 -16.12 11.13
N GLU A 63 4.88 -16.89 10.74
CA GLU A 63 6.19 -16.90 11.39
C GLU A 63 6.86 -15.52 11.38
N ILE A 64 6.86 -14.85 10.23
CA ILE A 64 7.45 -13.50 10.11
C ILE A 64 6.65 -12.47 10.92
N LEU A 65 5.32 -12.54 10.90
CA LEU A 65 4.48 -11.63 11.67
C LEU A 65 4.70 -11.79 13.18
N GLU A 66 4.73 -13.02 13.68
CA GLU A 66 5.00 -13.31 15.10
C GLU A 66 6.35 -12.79 15.54
N LYS A 67 7.40 -13.01 14.73
CA LYS A 67 8.73 -12.46 15.00
C LYS A 67 8.72 -10.95 15.10
N ILE A 68 8.07 -10.27 14.16
CA ILE A 68 7.96 -8.81 14.17
C ILE A 68 7.23 -8.32 15.42
N LEU A 69 6.12 -8.97 15.80
CA LEU A 69 5.37 -8.59 17.00
C LEU A 69 6.18 -8.77 18.29
N ILE A 70 6.97 -9.85 18.39
CA ILE A 70 7.90 -10.06 19.50
C ILE A 70 8.95 -8.93 19.54
N TYR A 71 9.55 -8.59 18.38
CA TYR A 71 10.56 -7.53 18.34
C TYR A 71 9.99 -6.18 18.75
N LEU A 72 8.74 -5.86 18.34
CA LEU A 72 8.08 -4.62 18.70
C LEU A 72 7.76 -4.55 20.19
N LYS A 73 7.38 -5.68 20.80
CA LYS A 73 7.12 -5.76 22.24
C LYS A 73 8.37 -5.54 23.07
N ASP A 74 9.53 -6.02 22.59
CA ASP A 74 10.83 -5.92 23.29
C ASP A 74 11.52 -4.57 23.09
N MET A 75 10.94 -3.67 22.29
CA MET A 75 11.50 -2.34 22.02
C MET A 75 11.05 -1.34 23.06
N GLU A 76 12.00 -0.59 23.63
CA GLU A 76 11.70 0.58 24.43
C GLU A 76 11.11 1.70 23.57
N VAL A 77 10.17 2.46 24.14
CA VAL A 77 9.36 3.51 23.45
C VAL A 77 10.23 4.55 22.72
N VAL A 78 11.48 4.76 23.15
CA VAL A 78 12.37 5.81 22.62
C VAL A 78 13.00 5.45 21.26
N GLU A 79 13.14 4.17 20.92
CA GLU A 79 13.77 3.75 19.66
C GLU A 79 12.80 3.67 18.48
N GLN A 80 11.51 3.89 18.71
CA GLN A 80 10.44 3.47 17.79
C GLN A 80 10.28 4.33 16.52
N THR A 81 10.82 5.54 16.43
CA THR A 81 10.33 6.45 15.38
C THR A 81 11.21 6.59 14.13
N HIS A 82 12.53 6.63 14.24
CA HIS A 82 13.37 6.95 13.07
C HIS A 82 14.04 5.78 12.36
N ASN A 83 14.14 4.60 13.00
CA ASN A 83 14.89 3.46 12.46
C ASN A 83 14.17 2.12 12.58
N LEU A 84 12.85 2.13 12.78
CA LEU A 84 12.06 0.93 13.03
C LEU A 84 12.31 -0.17 11.98
N LYS A 85 12.18 0.15 10.69
CA LYS A 85 12.41 -0.81 9.60
C LYS A 85 13.83 -1.39 9.65
N LYS A 86 14.85 -0.54 9.89
CA LYS A 86 16.26 -0.99 10.00
C LYS A 86 16.46 -1.95 11.17
N LEU A 87 15.83 -1.65 12.30
CA LEU A 87 15.95 -2.48 13.49
C LEU A 87 15.26 -3.84 13.30
N ILE A 88 14.06 -3.86 12.74
CA ILE A 88 13.36 -5.11 12.39
C ILE A 88 14.19 -5.95 11.42
N VAL A 89 14.75 -5.36 10.36
CA VAL A 89 15.61 -6.08 9.42
C VAL A 89 16.86 -6.63 10.10
N LYS A 90 17.51 -5.87 11.01
CA LYS A 90 18.66 -6.37 11.79
C LYS A 90 18.29 -7.58 12.64
N ARG A 91 17.14 -7.54 13.32
CA ARG A 91 16.67 -8.65 14.16
C ARG A 91 16.31 -9.87 13.32
N LEU A 92 15.58 -9.70 12.20
CA LEU A 92 15.28 -10.78 11.27
C LEU A 92 16.55 -11.45 10.74
N ARG A 93 17.56 -10.66 10.33
CA ARG A 93 18.86 -11.20 9.88
C ARG A 93 19.59 -11.97 10.97
N ARG A 94 19.56 -11.49 12.20
CA ARG A 94 20.16 -12.19 13.35
C ARG A 94 19.47 -13.53 13.59
N ASP A 95 18.17 -13.61 13.39
CA ASP A 95 17.39 -14.84 13.53
C ASP A 95 17.49 -15.76 12.28
N GLY A 96 18.33 -15.40 11.28
CA GLY A 96 18.66 -16.23 10.13
C GLY A 96 17.80 -15.96 8.87
N PHE A 97 16.92 -14.97 8.89
CA PHE A 97 16.11 -14.62 7.73
C PHE A 97 16.89 -13.72 6.73
N GLU A 98 16.70 -13.94 5.45
CA GLU A 98 17.22 -13.06 4.40
C GLU A 98 16.28 -11.86 4.25
N ALA A 99 16.50 -10.80 5.04
CA ALA A 99 15.67 -9.61 5.07
C ALA A 99 16.43 -8.36 4.60
N SER A 100 15.74 -7.44 3.91
CA SER A 100 16.30 -6.17 3.43
C SER A 100 15.25 -5.07 3.41
N ILE A 101 15.67 -3.79 3.52
CA ILE A 101 14.80 -2.68 3.18
C ILE A 101 14.82 -2.51 1.67
N CYS A 102 13.65 -2.49 1.08
CA CYS A 102 13.44 -2.26 -0.33
C CYS A 102 12.86 -0.86 -0.53
N ARG A 103 13.50 -0.04 -1.37
CA ARG A 103 12.98 1.25 -1.80
C ARG A 103 12.58 1.14 -3.26
N THR A 104 11.29 1.32 -3.52
CA THR A 104 10.76 1.49 -4.87
C THR A 104 10.68 2.97 -5.21
N SER A 105 10.90 3.31 -6.47
CA SER A 105 10.74 4.67 -6.97
C SER A 105 10.07 4.62 -8.35
N TRP A 106 9.26 5.63 -8.64
CA TRP A 106 8.63 5.77 -9.94
C TRP A 106 8.62 7.23 -10.38
N VAL A 107 8.81 7.43 -11.68
CA VAL A 107 8.81 8.75 -12.29
C VAL A 107 7.38 9.24 -12.56
N ALA A 108 7.20 10.54 -12.60
CA ALA A 108 5.95 11.15 -13.01
C ALA A 108 5.60 10.79 -14.46
N THR A 109 4.33 10.45 -14.69
CA THR A 109 3.76 10.27 -16.02
C THR A 109 2.45 11.04 -16.09
N PHE A 110 1.86 11.18 -17.29
CA PHE A 110 0.59 11.87 -17.42
C PHE A 110 -0.47 11.29 -16.47
N GLY A 111 -0.94 12.12 -15.54
CA GLY A 111 -1.95 11.73 -14.54
C GLY A 111 -1.45 10.85 -13.40
N ARG A 112 -0.13 10.63 -13.25
CA ARG A 112 0.49 9.91 -12.14
C ARG A 112 1.72 10.67 -11.64
N PRO A 113 1.70 11.23 -10.42
CA PRO A 113 2.86 11.90 -9.84
C PRO A 113 4.00 10.91 -9.57
N SER A 114 5.23 11.42 -9.51
CA SER A 114 6.38 10.66 -9.02
C SER A 114 6.25 10.32 -7.54
N GLY A 115 7.03 9.39 -7.07
CA GLY A 115 7.08 9.05 -5.66
C GLY A 115 8.09 7.94 -5.39
N ASP A 116 8.29 7.69 -4.11
CA ASP A 116 9.06 6.57 -3.61
C ASP A 116 8.36 5.95 -2.40
N TYR A 117 8.73 4.71 -2.10
CA TYR A 117 8.18 4.00 -0.95
C TYR A 117 9.17 2.97 -0.42
N GLU A 118 9.18 2.78 0.90
CA GLU A 118 10.06 1.82 1.56
C GLU A 118 9.25 0.76 2.31
N TYR A 119 9.59 -0.50 2.10
CA TYR A 119 9.05 -1.65 2.82
C TYR A 119 10.17 -2.64 3.12
N ILE A 120 9.87 -3.68 3.91
CA ILE A 120 10.81 -4.75 4.19
C ILE A 120 10.52 -5.93 3.27
N ASP A 121 11.55 -6.42 2.60
CA ASP A 121 11.54 -7.59 1.72
C ASP A 121 12.19 -8.75 2.47
N VAL A 122 11.49 -9.88 2.57
CA VAL A 122 11.97 -11.08 3.27
C VAL A 122 11.92 -12.26 2.34
N MET A 123 13.05 -12.94 2.16
CA MET A 123 13.13 -14.18 1.40
C MET A 123 13.18 -15.36 2.37
N MET A 124 12.23 -16.27 2.24
CA MET A 124 12.16 -17.50 3.03
C MET A 124 12.44 -18.72 2.16
N LYS A 125 12.99 -19.77 2.78
CA LYS A 125 13.11 -21.08 2.14
C LYS A 125 11.85 -21.86 2.45
N ASP A 126 11.10 -22.26 1.45
CA ASP A 126 9.99 -23.20 1.65
C ASP A 126 10.54 -24.61 1.76
N ASN A 127 10.40 -25.19 2.95
CA ASN A 127 10.82 -26.57 3.22
C ASN A 127 9.72 -27.59 2.91
N ASN A 128 8.54 -27.17 2.44
CA ASN A 128 7.39 -28.03 2.20
C ASN A 128 7.35 -28.69 0.81
N GLY A 129 8.31 -28.39 -0.06
CA GLY A 129 8.42 -29.01 -1.38
C GLY A 129 8.97 -30.43 -1.29
N GLY A 130 8.11 -31.45 -1.24
CA GLY A 130 8.48 -32.87 -1.25
C GLY A 130 9.21 -33.38 -2.51
N THR A 131 9.70 -32.50 -3.38
CA THR A 131 10.40 -32.79 -4.64
C THR A 131 11.88 -32.36 -4.66
N GLY A 132 12.47 -31.98 -3.53
CA GLY A 132 13.90 -31.64 -3.45
C GLY A 132 14.31 -30.28 -4.07
N THR A 133 13.39 -29.52 -4.60
CA THR A 133 13.60 -28.12 -5.02
C THR A 133 13.25 -27.20 -3.86
N ILE A 134 14.24 -26.44 -3.38
CA ILE A 134 14.03 -25.39 -2.38
C ILE A 134 13.33 -24.24 -3.12
N GLU A 135 12.01 -24.15 -2.99
CA GLU A 135 11.30 -22.95 -3.44
C GLU A 135 11.58 -21.80 -2.49
N ARG A 136 11.86 -20.62 -3.05
CA ARG A 136 12.04 -19.41 -2.27
C ARG A 136 10.76 -18.60 -2.31
N VAL A 137 10.18 -18.36 -1.15
CA VAL A 137 8.99 -17.51 -1.00
C VAL A 137 9.43 -16.09 -0.64
N ARG A 138 8.99 -15.12 -1.43
CA ARG A 138 9.19 -13.70 -1.16
C ARG A 138 8.00 -13.16 -0.41
N LEU A 139 8.26 -12.54 0.75
CA LEU A 139 7.25 -11.85 1.55
C LEU A 139 7.55 -10.35 1.60
N ILE A 140 6.51 -9.57 1.45
CA ILE A 140 6.52 -8.12 1.61
C ILE A 140 5.97 -7.80 2.99
N VAL A 141 6.74 -7.03 3.77
CA VAL A 141 6.34 -6.57 5.09
C VAL A 141 6.22 -5.05 5.07
N ASP A 142 5.03 -4.57 5.36
CA ASP A 142 4.76 -3.15 5.51
C ASP A 142 4.33 -2.83 6.94
N MET A 143 5.08 -1.94 7.60
CA MET A 143 4.87 -1.58 9.00
C MET A 143 3.76 -0.54 9.20
N ASP A 144 3.24 0.03 8.13
CA ASP A 144 2.24 1.12 8.15
C ASP A 144 1.20 0.94 7.03
N PHE A 145 0.79 -0.33 6.80
CA PHE A 145 -0.04 -0.72 5.65
C PHE A 145 -1.42 -0.06 5.67
N ARG A 146 -2.11 -0.11 6.81
CA ARG A 146 -3.48 0.44 6.92
C ARG A 146 -3.53 1.93 6.57
N SER A 147 -2.57 2.72 7.04
CA SER A 147 -2.55 4.17 6.83
C SER A 147 -2.43 4.55 5.35
N GLN A 148 -1.85 3.65 4.53
CA GLN A 148 -1.75 3.86 3.09
C GLN A 148 -3.13 3.96 2.40
N PHE A 149 -4.18 3.45 3.03
CA PHE A 149 -5.55 3.42 2.50
C PHE A 149 -6.50 4.38 3.22
N GLU A 150 -6.04 5.15 4.20
CA GLU A 150 -6.88 6.12 4.91
C GLU A 150 -7.32 7.26 4.01
N LEU A 151 -8.58 7.69 4.16
CA LEU A 151 -9.15 8.86 3.51
C LEU A 151 -9.51 9.92 4.56
N ALA A 152 -9.40 11.20 4.19
CA ALA A 152 -9.73 12.31 5.11
C ALA A 152 -11.23 12.37 5.47
N ARG A 153 -12.10 11.97 4.54
CA ARG A 153 -13.58 11.97 4.72
C ARG A 153 -14.17 10.70 4.10
N PRO A 154 -13.93 9.53 4.71
CA PRO A 154 -14.46 8.28 4.20
C PRO A 154 -15.98 8.19 4.45
N THR A 155 -16.69 7.46 3.60
CA THR A 155 -18.01 6.95 3.95
C THR A 155 -17.88 5.92 5.08
N SER A 156 -18.96 5.68 5.85
CA SER A 156 -18.97 4.64 6.90
C SER A 156 -18.54 3.28 6.35
N THR A 157 -19.04 2.94 5.18
CA THR A 157 -18.75 1.71 4.44
C THR A 157 -17.26 1.55 4.15
N TYR A 158 -16.59 2.60 3.66
CA TYR A 158 -15.16 2.55 3.41
C TYR A 158 -14.34 2.57 4.71
N SER A 159 -14.80 3.30 5.71
CA SER A 159 -14.16 3.32 7.03
C SER A 159 -14.13 1.93 7.66
N GLU A 160 -15.22 1.18 7.62
CA GLU A 160 -15.28 -0.21 8.09
C GLU A 160 -14.30 -1.11 7.31
N LEU A 161 -14.25 -0.95 5.98
CA LEU A 161 -13.35 -1.71 5.13
C LEU A 161 -11.88 -1.41 5.43
N SER A 162 -11.50 -0.14 5.53
CA SER A 162 -10.12 0.28 5.79
C SER A 162 -9.66 -0.06 7.20
N THR A 163 -10.54 0.02 8.22
CA THR A 163 -10.20 -0.36 9.60
C THR A 163 -10.02 -1.86 9.76
N SER A 164 -10.58 -2.68 8.89
CA SER A 164 -10.37 -4.14 8.89
C SER A 164 -8.98 -4.57 8.40
N LEU A 165 -8.22 -3.64 7.78
CA LEU A 165 -6.85 -3.92 7.37
C LEU A 165 -5.92 -4.06 8.58
N PRO A 166 -4.90 -4.95 8.51
CA PRO A 166 -3.86 -4.99 9.52
C PRO A 166 -3.00 -3.70 9.48
N SER A 167 -2.52 -3.24 10.62
CA SER A 167 -1.56 -2.13 10.68
C SER A 167 -0.23 -2.56 10.06
N ILE A 168 0.20 -3.79 10.39
CA ILE A 168 1.39 -4.41 9.83
C ILE A 168 0.92 -5.48 8.86
N PHE A 169 1.32 -5.35 7.62
CA PHE A 169 1.04 -6.35 6.58
C PHE A 169 2.26 -7.26 6.40
N VAL A 170 2.02 -8.55 6.36
CA VAL A 170 2.97 -9.57 5.92
C VAL A 170 2.26 -10.42 4.88
N GLY A 171 2.81 -10.49 3.69
CA GLY A 171 2.17 -11.28 2.64
C GLY A 171 2.91 -11.28 1.32
N SER A 172 2.44 -12.10 0.39
CA SER A 172 3.01 -12.22 -0.93
C SER A 172 2.61 -11.05 -1.85
N GLU A 173 3.35 -10.90 -2.94
CA GLU A 173 3.03 -9.97 -4.02
C GLU A 173 1.62 -10.24 -4.61
N GLU A 174 1.27 -11.53 -4.80
CA GLU A 174 -0.04 -11.93 -5.30
C GLU A 174 -1.19 -11.48 -4.38
N LYS A 175 -0.96 -11.52 -3.07
CA LYS A 175 -1.94 -11.04 -2.07
C LYS A 175 -2.16 -9.54 -2.24
N LEU A 176 -1.09 -8.74 -2.41
CA LEU A 176 -1.17 -7.30 -2.67
C LEU A 176 -1.86 -7.00 -4.00
N MET A 177 -1.57 -7.76 -5.06
CA MET A 177 -2.23 -7.60 -6.36
C MET A 177 -3.74 -7.79 -6.29
N LYS A 178 -4.25 -8.54 -5.32
CA LYS A 178 -5.70 -8.74 -5.08
C LYS A 178 -6.28 -7.64 -4.18
N ILE A 179 -5.57 -7.25 -3.12
CA ILE A 179 -6.03 -6.29 -2.12
C ILE A 179 -6.08 -4.86 -2.68
N ILE A 180 -5.02 -4.42 -3.37
CA ILE A 180 -4.89 -3.03 -3.80
C ILE A 180 -6.02 -2.58 -4.75
N PRO A 181 -6.35 -3.29 -5.84
CA PRO A 181 -7.44 -2.88 -6.72
C PRO A 181 -8.79 -2.84 -6.02
N LEU A 182 -9.05 -3.80 -5.13
CA LEU A 182 -10.29 -3.88 -4.36
C LEU A 182 -10.45 -2.66 -3.45
N LEU A 183 -9.42 -2.30 -2.69
CA LEU A 183 -9.44 -1.13 -1.81
C LEU A 183 -9.48 0.18 -2.58
N CYS A 184 -8.72 0.31 -3.67
CA CYS A 184 -8.74 1.51 -4.50
C CYS A 184 -10.11 1.74 -5.14
N SER A 185 -10.77 0.69 -5.63
CA SER A 185 -12.14 0.78 -6.16
C SER A 185 -13.13 1.25 -5.09
N ALA A 186 -13.04 0.70 -3.88
CA ALA A 186 -13.88 1.12 -2.76
C ALA A 186 -13.58 2.56 -2.32
N ALA A 187 -12.30 2.97 -2.32
CA ALA A 187 -11.89 4.34 -2.03
C ALA A 187 -12.44 5.34 -3.07
N GLU A 188 -12.37 5.00 -4.35
CA GLU A 188 -12.93 5.80 -5.42
C GLU A 188 -14.44 5.98 -5.27
N GLN A 189 -15.16 4.90 -4.94
CA GLN A 189 -16.59 4.97 -4.67
C GLN A 189 -16.89 5.88 -3.48
N SER A 190 -16.17 5.72 -2.35
CA SER A 190 -16.32 6.57 -1.17
C SER A 190 -16.09 8.05 -1.46
N LEU A 191 -15.06 8.37 -2.25
CA LEU A 191 -14.77 9.75 -2.64
C LEU A 191 -15.88 10.34 -3.52
N ARG A 192 -16.39 9.57 -4.51
CA ARG A 192 -17.52 10.00 -5.36
C ARG A 192 -18.80 10.24 -4.56
N GLU A 193 -19.15 9.34 -3.63
CA GLU A 193 -20.31 9.48 -2.74
C GLU A 193 -20.19 10.73 -1.86
N SER A 194 -18.96 11.06 -1.42
CA SER A 194 -18.65 12.26 -0.65
C SER A 194 -18.49 13.50 -1.54
N ARG A 195 -18.72 13.41 -2.87
CA ARG A 195 -18.54 14.47 -3.87
C ARG A 195 -17.11 15.04 -3.88
N LEU A 196 -16.13 14.20 -3.62
CA LEU A 196 -14.72 14.55 -3.64
C LEU A 196 -14.07 14.06 -4.94
N HIS A 197 -13.05 14.79 -5.38
CA HIS A 197 -12.21 14.38 -6.48
C HIS A 197 -11.38 13.14 -6.12
N ILE A 198 -11.12 12.27 -7.10
CA ILE A 198 -10.25 11.10 -6.92
C ILE A 198 -8.82 11.52 -7.23
N PRO A 199 -7.96 11.68 -6.22
CA PRO A 199 -6.60 12.09 -6.47
C PRO A 199 -5.78 10.97 -7.14
N PRO A 200 -4.78 11.30 -7.97
CA PRO A 200 -3.97 10.33 -8.72
C PRO A 200 -3.31 9.28 -7.82
N TRP A 201 -2.89 9.66 -6.62
CA TRP A 201 -2.24 8.77 -5.65
C TRP A 201 -3.19 7.79 -4.96
N ARG A 202 -4.50 7.85 -5.24
CA ARG A 202 -5.50 6.87 -4.77
C ARG A 202 -5.87 5.85 -5.85
N LYS A 203 -5.36 6.01 -7.08
CA LYS A 203 -5.55 5.03 -8.15
C LYS A 203 -4.75 3.77 -7.89
N ALA A 204 -5.29 2.63 -8.31
CA ALA A 204 -4.66 1.32 -8.10
C ALA A 204 -3.25 1.26 -8.69
N SER A 205 -3.01 1.83 -9.87
CA SER A 205 -1.69 1.84 -10.51
C SER A 205 -0.64 2.60 -9.69
N TYR A 206 -1.01 3.72 -9.04
CA TYR A 206 -0.11 4.43 -8.14
C TYR A 206 0.16 3.62 -6.87
N MET A 207 -0.89 3.10 -6.25
CA MET A 207 -0.75 2.30 -5.02
C MET A 207 0.09 1.04 -5.25
N GLN A 208 -0.08 0.37 -6.39
CA GLN A 208 0.74 -0.77 -6.78
C GLN A 208 2.22 -0.42 -6.90
N SER A 209 2.56 0.78 -7.38
CA SER A 209 3.97 1.21 -7.53
C SER A 209 4.74 1.19 -6.21
N LYS A 210 4.07 1.31 -5.06
CA LYS A 210 4.72 1.27 -3.74
C LYS A 210 5.41 -0.05 -3.46
N TRP A 211 4.79 -1.17 -3.82
CA TRP A 211 5.29 -2.51 -3.47
C TRP A 211 5.66 -3.37 -4.67
N LEU A 212 5.07 -3.08 -5.84
CA LEU A 212 5.12 -3.92 -7.04
C LEU A 212 5.91 -3.29 -8.19
N SER A 213 6.64 -2.20 -7.93
CA SER A 213 7.52 -1.61 -8.95
C SER A 213 8.72 -2.52 -9.20
N GLU A 214 9.06 -2.71 -10.47
CA GLU A 214 10.27 -3.42 -10.88
C GLU A 214 11.56 -2.71 -10.44
N ASN A 215 11.50 -1.39 -10.21
CA ASN A 215 12.61 -0.56 -9.76
C ASN A 215 12.74 -0.59 -8.23
N CYS A 216 12.99 -1.76 -7.65
CA CYS A 216 13.28 -1.91 -6.23
C CYS A 216 14.78 -1.89 -5.99
N GLN A 217 15.25 -0.98 -5.14
CA GLN A 217 16.64 -0.91 -4.67
C GLN A 217 16.72 -1.40 -3.22
N LYS A 218 17.62 -2.35 -2.95
CA LYS A 218 17.92 -2.78 -1.58
C LYS A 218 18.81 -1.74 -0.92
N ILE A 219 18.34 -1.19 0.20
CA ILE A 219 19.07 -0.18 0.97
C ILE A 219 20.08 -0.86 1.90
N SER A 220 21.35 -0.40 1.88
CA SER A 220 22.35 -0.82 2.83
C SER A 220 21.97 -0.36 4.25
N LEU A 221 22.11 -1.27 5.22
CA LEU A 221 21.84 -0.96 6.63
C LEU A 221 23.02 -0.27 7.34
N PHE A 222 24.18 -0.28 6.70
CA PHE A 222 25.40 0.34 7.20
C PHE A 222 25.75 1.53 6.31
N PRO A 223 26.02 2.72 6.87
CA PRO A 223 26.68 3.78 6.12
C PRO A 223 28.08 3.26 5.74
N GLU A 224 28.46 3.44 4.47
CA GLU A 224 29.85 3.27 4.02
C GLU A 224 30.74 4.32 4.68
#